data_6ea3289bd5d47fa8d15713b0a010e709
#
_entry.id   6ea3289bd5d47fa8d15713b0a010e709
#
_cell.length_a   1.000
_cell.length_b   1.000
_cell.length_c   1.000
_cell.angle_alpha   90.00
_cell.angle_beta   90.00
_cell.angle_gamma   90.00
#
_symmetry.space_group_name_H-M   'P 1'
#
loop_
_entity.id
_entity.type
_entity.pdbx_description
1 polymer ?
#
loop_
_entity_poly.entity_id
_entity_poly.type
_entity_poly.pdbx_seq_one_letter_code
_entity_poly.pdbx_strand_id
1 'polypeptide(L)'
;MSQKNEGQQKELTWEEAVTRYLEDNPDYFLRQGEVLANLKVPHPETGEAVSLIQRQVQVLREQNQRLQQQIRELVAIARENDVLGERLHHFGQTMVDAASLDDTLNSAQDLLRQEFNLDQIVIRLLGGDDSTAGRPEFTNADDRQLKRLLKQFVGGRPVCGGKYDDAMLEYLFGSNATDIKSTAMVALGGEIPRGVLCLGSRDPHRFHPNMGTLYLVRLGELLMRGVARYLK
;
A
#
# COMPACT_ATOMS: atom_id res chain seq x y z
N MET A 1 75.53 40.29 1.66
CA MET A 1 75.12 39.11 2.42
C MET A 1 73.72 39.40 2.92
N SER A 2 72.64 38.96 2.15
CA SER A 2 71.28 39.17 2.51
C SER A 2 70.72 37.83 2.98
N GLN A 3 70.34 37.74 4.24
CA GLN A 3 69.61 36.59 4.75
C GLN A 3 68.16 36.78 4.45
N LYS A 4 67.64 35.87 3.64
CA LYS A 4 66.19 35.65 3.36
C LYS A 4 65.56 34.96 4.55
N ASN A 5 64.70 35.69 5.24
CA ASN A 5 63.85 35.15 6.30
C ASN A 5 62.66 34.46 5.66
N GLU A 6 62.71 33.15 5.48
CA GLU A 6 61.57 32.35 5.06
C GLU A 6 60.65 32.15 6.26
N GLY A 7 59.63 32.96 6.32
CA GLY A 7 58.50 32.74 7.23
C GLY A 7 57.77 31.46 6.89
N GLN A 8 57.94 30.42 7.68
CA GLN A 8 57.12 29.23 7.65
C GLN A 8 55.66 29.63 7.95
N GLN A 9 54.85 29.70 6.91
CA GLN A 9 53.38 29.68 7.06
C GLN A 9 53.02 28.28 7.57
N LYS A 10 52.74 28.19 8.87
CA LYS A 10 52.16 27.00 9.46
C LYS A 10 50.78 26.80 8.86
N GLU A 11 50.63 25.81 8.01
CA GLU A 11 49.29 25.41 7.48
C GLU A 11 48.40 25.06 8.68
N LEU A 12 47.35 25.83 8.87
CA LEU A 12 46.33 25.57 9.89
C LEU A 12 45.68 24.21 9.61
N THR A 13 45.59 23.39 10.63
CA THR A 13 44.82 22.18 10.54
C THR A 13 43.33 22.53 10.31
N TRP A 14 42.55 21.61 9.73
CA TRP A 14 41.11 21.82 9.55
C TRP A 14 40.40 22.16 10.86
N GLU A 15 40.82 21.56 11.98
CA GLU A 15 40.25 21.82 13.30
C GLU A 15 40.56 23.25 13.77
N GLU A 16 41.82 23.71 13.59
CA GLU A 16 42.23 25.09 13.93
C GLU A 16 41.50 26.12 13.04
N ALA A 17 41.26 25.79 11.75
CA ALA A 17 40.55 26.66 10.84
C ALA A 17 39.05 26.77 11.23
N VAL A 18 38.41 25.67 11.61
CA VAL A 18 37.02 25.65 12.08
C VAL A 18 36.87 26.40 13.39
N THR A 19 37.80 26.19 14.34
CA THR A 19 37.79 26.88 15.63
C THR A 19 37.88 28.39 15.43
N ARG A 20 38.85 28.84 14.63
CA ARG A 20 39.04 30.25 14.32
C ARG A 20 37.86 30.87 13.60
N TYR A 21 37.27 30.12 12.64
CA TYR A 21 36.06 30.58 11.92
C TYR A 21 34.86 30.80 12.86
N LEU A 22 34.67 29.91 13.84
CA LEU A 22 33.56 30.02 14.80
C LEU A 22 33.83 31.15 15.83
N GLU A 23 35.08 31.37 16.22
CA GLU A 23 35.46 32.52 17.06
C GLU A 23 35.23 33.84 16.36
N ASP A 24 35.55 33.94 15.06
CA ASP A 24 35.34 35.13 14.24
C ASP A 24 33.86 35.34 13.85
N ASN A 25 33.03 34.29 13.93
CA ASN A 25 31.61 34.31 13.57
C ASN A 25 30.73 33.77 14.69
N PRO A 26 30.55 34.44 15.83
CA PRO A 26 29.76 33.95 16.95
C PRO A 26 28.28 33.72 16.61
N ASP A 27 27.75 34.45 15.61
CA ASP A 27 26.38 34.32 15.14
C ASP A 27 26.15 33.18 14.12
N TYR A 28 27.18 32.38 13.86
CA TYR A 28 27.10 31.30 12.85
C TYR A 28 25.90 30.37 13.08
N PHE A 29 25.73 29.90 14.32
CA PHE A 29 24.66 28.96 14.66
C PHE A 29 23.26 29.63 14.74
N LEU A 30 23.19 30.96 14.89
CA LEU A 30 21.89 31.66 14.74
C LEU A 30 21.43 31.67 13.28
N ARG A 31 22.35 31.72 12.32
CA ARG A 31 22.07 31.71 10.89
C ARG A 31 21.95 30.28 10.34
N GLN A 32 22.58 29.31 10.96
CA GLN A 32 22.66 27.91 10.54
C GLN A 32 22.00 26.99 11.59
N GLY A 33 20.71 27.23 11.88
CA GLY A 33 19.97 26.51 12.91
C GLY A 33 19.87 24.99 12.62
N GLU A 34 19.83 24.58 11.36
CA GLU A 34 19.81 23.16 10.97
C GLU A 34 21.13 22.45 11.34
N VAL A 35 22.27 23.11 11.18
CA VAL A 35 23.58 22.56 11.58
C VAL A 35 23.61 22.35 13.09
N LEU A 36 23.15 23.34 13.87
CA LEU A 36 23.08 23.24 15.33
C LEU A 36 22.14 22.12 15.78
N ALA A 37 21.00 21.95 15.11
CA ALA A 37 20.02 20.90 15.44
C ALA A 37 20.59 19.47 15.27
N ASN A 38 21.49 19.29 14.30
CA ASN A 38 22.11 18.00 14.00
C ASN A 38 23.46 17.78 14.72
N LEU A 39 24.01 18.81 15.37
CA LEU A 39 25.30 18.72 16.07
C LEU A 39 25.14 17.90 17.35
N LYS A 40 25.95 16.85 17.50
CA LYS A 40 26.07 16.07 18.74
C LYS A 40 27.30 16.57 19.49
N VAL A 41 27.09 17.39 20.51
CA VAL A 41 28.17 17.82 21.39
C VAL A 41 28.23 16.86 22.59
N PRO A 42 29.29 16.03 22.75
CA PRO A 42 29.44 15.22 23.94
C PRO A 42 29.68 16.14 25.13
N HIS A 43 28.81 16.08 26.14
CA HIS A 43 29.07 16.72 27.42
C HIS A 43 29.96 15.81 28.26
N PRO A 44 31.06 16.37 28.88
CA PRO A 44 31.78 15.63 29.90
C PRO A 44 30.79 15.32 31.03
N GLU A 45 30.68 14.04 31.37
CA GLU A 45 29.85 13.57 32.48
C GLU A 45 30.42 14.14 33.80
N THR A 46 29.90 15.27 34.20
CA THR A 46 30.04 15.76 35.59
C THR A 46 28.81 15.28 36.35
N GLY A 47 29.06 14.31 37.23
CA GLY A 47 28.16 13.56 38.12
C GLY A 47 26.72 14.04 38.32
N GLU A 48 25.81 13.09 38.21
CA GLU A 48 24.47 12.94 38.83
C GLU A 48 23.34 13.96 38.57
N ALA A 49 23.56 15.10 37.97
CA ALA A 49 22.47 16.02 37.65
C ALA A 49 22.41 16.32 36.14
N VAL A 50 21.71 15.46 35.38
CA VAL A 50 21.32 15.83 34.00
C VAL A 50 20.43 17.07 34.09
N SER A 51 20.86 18.19 33.48
CA SER A 51 20.05 19.41 33.44
C SER A 51 18.69 19.13 32.88
N LEU A 52 17.61 19.58 33.53
CA LEU A 52 16.22 19.45 33.03
C LEU A 52 16.09 19.94 31.58
N ILE A 53 16.86 20.98 31.22
CA ILE A 53 16.90 21.51 29.85
C ILE A 53 17.47 20.48 28.87
N GLN A 54 18.55 19.79 29.24
CA GLN A 54 19.14 18.74 28.39
C GLN A 54 18.16 17.59 28.20
N ARG A 55 17.45 17.18 29.26
CA ARG A 55 16.42 16.16 29.18
C ARG A 55 15.26 16.59 28.29
N GLN A 56 14.80 17.85 28.40
CA GLN A 56 13.76 18.40 27.54
C GLN A 56 14.19 18.43 26.07
N VAL A 57 15.42 18.90 25.77
CA VAL A 57 15.97 18.90 24.40
C VAL A 57 16.03 17.48 23.82
N GLN A 58 16.45 16.51 24.62
CA GLN A 58 16.48 15.11 24.18
C GLN A 58 15.08 14.59 23.86
N VAL A 59 14.12 14.82 24.75
CA VAL A 59 12.71 14.41 24.53
C VAL A 59 12.13 15.07 23.28
N LEU A 60 12.40 16.37 23.08
CA LEU A 60 11.92 17.08 21.89
C LEU A 60 12.57 16.55 20.60
N ARG A 61 13.85 16.19 20.61
CA ARG A 61 14.53 15.57 19.47
C ARG A 61 13.91 14.19 19.15
N GLU A 62 13.67 13.38 20.15
CA GLU A 62 13.02 12.06 19.98
C GLU A 62 11.59 12.20 19.41
N GLN A 63 10.83 13.17 19.93
CA GLN A 63 9.48 13.48 19.40
C GLN A 63 9.55 13.96 17.94
N ASN A 64 10.49 14.85 17.61
CA ASN A 64 10.67 15.36 16.26
C ASN A 64 11.04 14.23 15.28
N GLN A 65 11.97 13.35 15.67
CA GLN A 65 12.32 12.17 14.86
C GLN A 65 11.12 11.24 14.63
N ARG A 66 10.31 11.01 15.67
CA ARG A 66 9.08 10.21 15.56
C ARG A 66 8.08 10.85 14.61
N LEU A 67 7.85 12.16 14.73
CA LEU A 67 6.94 12.89 13.83
C LEU A 67 7.43 12.85 12.38
N GLN A 68 8.72 13.05 12.16
CA GLN A 68 9.30 12.95 10.82
C GLN A 68 9.15 11.55 10.22
N GLN A 69 9.28 10.50 11.04
CA GLN A 69 9.04 9.13 10.60
C GLN A 69 7.58 8.93 10.22
N GLN A 70 6.64 9.38 11.05
CA GLN A 70 5.20 9.30 10.75
C GLN A 70 4.83 10.06 9.47
N ILE A 71 5.41 11.24 9.24
CA ILE A 71 5.20 11.99 8.00
C ILE A 71 5.71 11.20 6.79
N ARG A 72 6.89 10.59 6.86
CA ARG A 72 7.40 9.75 5.76
C ARG A 72 6.49 8.57 5.45
N GLU A 73 5.96 7.91 6.48
CA GLU A 73 5.01 6.80 6.34
C GLU A 73 3.69 7.27 5.70
N LEU A 74 3.15 8.41 6.15
CA LEU A 74 1.94 8.99 5.57
C LEU A 74 2.13 9.37 4.09
N VAL A 75 3.28 9.95 3.74
CA VAL A 75 3.60 10.29 2.34
C VAL A 75 3.73 9.04 1.49
N ALA A 76 4.32 7.96 2.02
CA ALA A 76 4.40 6.68 1.31
C ALA A 76 3.00 6.10 1.04
N ILE A 77 2.14 6.06 2.07
CA ILE A 77 0.75 5.60 1.94
C ILE A 77 -0.04 6.46 0.94
N ALA A 78 0.14 7.78 0.97
CA ALA A 78 -0.54 8.67 0.03
C ALA A 78 -0.14 8.35 -1.42
N ARG A 79 1.15 8.15 -1.70
CA ARG A 79 1.64 7.77 -3.03
C ARG A 79 1.10 6.42 -3.49
N GLU A 80 1.04 5.44 -2.60
CA GLU A 80 0.44 4.12 -2.91
C GLU A 80 -1.04 4.26 -3.25
N ASN A 81 -1.78 5.10 -2.51
CA ASN A 81 -3.18 5.38 -2.78
C ASN A 81 -3.39 6.08 -4.12
N ASP A 82 -2.52 7.03 -4.50
CA ASP A 82 -2.58 7.71 -5.79
C ASP A 82 -2.41 6.69 -6.94
N VAL A 83 -1.41 5.82 -6.86
CA VAL A 83 -1.19 4.74 -7.85
C VAL A 83 -2.40 3.79 -7.93
N LEU A 84 -2.97 3.40 -6.79
CA LEU A 84 -4.18 2.58 -6.77
C LEU A 84 -5.38 3.32 -7.37
N GLY A 85 -5.48 4.63 -7.16
CA GLY A 85 -6.50 5.49 -7.76
C GLY A 85 -6.42 5.53 -9.29
N GLU A 86 -5.21 5.70 -9.83
CA GLU A 86 -4.97 5.68 -11.28
C GLU A 86 -5.32 4.32 -11.91
N ARG A 87 -4.90 3.22 -11.28
CA ARG A 87 -5.25 1.86 -11.74
C ARG A 87 -6.76 1.62 -11.73
N LEU A 88 -7.44 2.08 -10.67
CA LEU A 88 -8.90 1.95 -10.57
C LEU A 88 -9.61 2.79 -11.65
N HIS A 89 -9.09 3.98 -11.94
CA HIS A 89 -9.62 4.83 -13.00
C HIS A 89 -9.47 4.15 -14.37
N HIS A 90 -8.28 3.62 -14.68
CA HIS A 90 -8.03 2.87 -15.92
C HIS A 90 -8.93 1.62 -16.03
N PHE A 91 -9.05 0.87 -14.94
CA PHE A 91 -9.99 -0.25 -14.88
C PHE A 91 -11.43 0.19 -15.21
N GLY A 92 -11.88 1.30 -14.62
CA GLY A 92 -13.22 1.85 -14.87
C GLY A 92 -13.42 2.25 -16.32
N GLN A 93 -12.46 2.91 -16.95
CA GLN A 93 -12.52 3.27 -18.37
C GLN A 93 -12.64 2.02 -19.25
N THR A 94 -11.82 1.01 -19.02
CA THR A 94 -11.87 -0.25 -19.77
C THR A 94 -13.22 -0.95 -19.62
N MET A 95 -13.82 -0.93 -18.43
CA MET A 95 -15.16 -1.51 -18.22
C MET A 95 -16.25 -0.74 -18.97
N VAL A 96 -16.07 0.57 -19.18
CA VAL A 96 -17.02 1.38 -19.97
C VAL A 96 -16.85 1.14 -21.48
N ASP A 97 -15.61 1.00 -21.94
CA ASP A 97 -15.28 0.88 -23.36
C ASP A 97 -15.46 -0.55 -23.91
N ALA A 98 -15.57 -1.55 -23.05
CA ALA A 98 -15.76 -2.94 -23.44
C ALA A 98 -16.97 -3.12 -24.37
N ALA A 99 -16.75 -3.80 -25.50
CA ALA A 99 -17.74 -3.96 -26.54
C ALA A 99 -18.67 -5.17 -26.37
N SER A 100 -18.32 -6.11 -25.50
CA SER A 100 -19.08 -7.35 -25.24
C SER A 100 -18.85 -7.84 -23.81
N LEU A 101 -19.65 -8.82 -23.38
CA LEU A 101 -19.45 -9.49 -22.10
C LEU A 101 -18.09 -10.21 -22.03
N ASP A 102 -17.68 -10.86 -23.13
CA ASP A 102 -16.36 -11.49 -23.22
C ASP A 102 -15.23 -10.49 -23.04
N ASP A 103 -15.33 -9.38 -23.74
CA ASP A 103 -14.36 -8.29 -23.67
C ASP A 103 -14.29 -7.72 -22.25
N THR A 104 -15.45 -7.50 -21.60
CA THR A 104 -15.53 -7.03 -20.22
C THR A 104 -14.82 -7.99 -19.25
N LEU A 105 -15.13 -9.29 -19.32
CA LEU A 105 -14.59 -10.28 -18.40
C LEU A 105 -13.09 -10.54 -18.63
N ASN A 106 -12.68 -10.66 -19.89
CA ASN A 106 -11.29 -10.88 -20.24
C ASN A 106 -10.42 -9.67 -19.86
N SER A 107 -10.84 -8.46 -20.26
CA SER A 107 -10.14 -7.23 -19.92
C SER A 107 -10.05 -7.00 -18.41
N ALA A 108 -11.13 -7.31 -17.68
CA ALA A 108 -11.10 -7.25 -16.21
C ALA A 108 -10.05 -8.19 -15.62
N GLN A 109 -10.01 -9.44 -16.07
CA GLN A 109 -9.03 -10.42 -15.58
C GLN A 109 -7.59 -10.01 -15.94
N ASP A 110 -7.36 -9.52 -17.15
CA ASP A 110 -6.03 -9.10 -17.60
C ASP A 110 -5.53 -7.89 -16.84
N LEU A 111 -6.34 -6.84 -16.67
CA LEU A 111 -5.99 -5.67 -15.89
C LEU A 111 -5.72 -6.00 -14.42
N LEU A 112 -6.58 -6.81 -13.81
CA LEU A 112 -6.39 -7.24 -12.42
C LEU A 112 -5.08 -8.03 -12.26
N ARG A 113 -4.73 -8.85 -13.24
CA ARG A 113 -3.47 -9.62 -13.22
C ARG A 113 -2.26 -8.73 -13.40
N GLN A 114 -2.30 -7.82 -14.38
CA GLN A 114 -1.14 -7.00 -14.77
C GLN A 114 -0.92 -5.82 -13.83
N GLU A 115 -1.96 -5.03 -13.58
CA GLU A 115 -1.82 -3.79 -12.81
C GLU A 115 -1.84 -4.00 -11.30
N PHE A 116 -2.64 -4.97 -10.84
CA PHE A 116 -2.72 -5.29 -9.41
C PHE A 116 -1.81 -6.44 -9.00
N ASN A 117 -1.03 -7.00 -9.94
CA ASN A 117 -0.07 -8.09 -9.70
C ASN A 117 -0.68 -9.25 -8.89
N LEU A 118 -1.79 -9.78 -9.39
CA LEU A 118 -2.54 -10.86 -8.75
C LEU A 118 -2.19 -12.21 -9.37
N ASP A 119 -1.99 -13.22 -8.51
CA ASP A 119 -1.64 -14.56 -8.96
C ASP A 119 -2.86 -15.30 -9.53
N GLN A 120 -4.01 -15.16 -8.88
CA GLN A 120 -5.25 -15.82 -9.27
C GLN A 120 -6.44 -14.88 -9.15
N ILE A 121 -7.29 -14.91 -10.16
CA ILE A 121 -8.51 -14.11 -10.24
C ILE A 121 -9.63 -15.02 -10.65
N VAL A 122 -10.69 -15.03 -9.87
CA VAL A 122 -11.89 -15.83 -10.15
C VAL A 122 -13.11 -14.93 -10.01
N ILE A 123 -13.93 -14.93 -11.06
CA ILE A 123 -15.23 -14.29 -11.08
C ILE A 123 -16.27 -15.41 -11.09
N ARG A 124 -17.25 -15.35 -10.18
CA ARG A 124 -18.39 -16.26 -10.15
C ARG A 124 -19.67 -15.47 -10.04
N LEU A 125 -20.61 -15.72 -10.95
CA LEU A 125 -21.90 -15.04 -11.03
C LEU A 125 -23.00 -16.09 -10.99
N LEU A 126 -24.05 -15.83 -10.20
CA LEU A 126 -25.24 -16.68 -10.12
C LEU A 126 -26.18 -16.41 -11.28
N GLY A 127 -26.65 -17.48 -11.87
CA GLY A 127 -27.58 -17.40 -12.99
C GLY A 127 -26.86 -17.05 -14.29
N GLY A 128 -27.64 -16.89 -15.31
CA GLY A 128 -27.21 -16.61 -16.66
C GLY A 128 -28.34 -17.02 -17.59
N ASP A 129 -28.29 -16.56 -18.80
CA ASP A 129 -29.19 -16.95 -19.89
C ASP A 129 -28.46 -17.83 -20.93
N ASP A 130 -29.10 -18.15 -22.02
CA ASP A 130 -28.49 -18.94 -23.09
C ASP A 130 -27.24 -18.28 -23.68
N SER A 131 -27.13 -16.96 -23.58
CA SER A 131 -25.93 -16.21 -24.06
C SER A 131 -24.71 -16.39 -23.19
N THR A 132 -24.91 -16.80 -21.95
CA THR A 132 -23.85 -17.05 -20.95
C THR A 132 -23.54 -18.52 -20.73
N ALA A 133 -24.30 -19.41 -21.43
CA ALA A 133 -24.16 -20.84 -21.27
C ALA A 133 -22.75 -21.33 -21.64
N GLY A 134 -22.15 -22.14 -20.75
CA GLY A 134 -20.81 -22.70 -20.94
C GLY A 134 -19.66 -21.79 -20.52
N ARG A 135 -19.92 -20.59 -20.02
CA ARG A 135 -18.87 -19.70 -19.49
C ARG A 135 -18.51 -20.07 -18.07
N PRO A 136 -17.20 -20.17 -17.75
CA PRO A 136 -16.74 -20.57 -16.43
C PRO A 136 -17.11 -19.55 -15.31
N GLU A 137 -17.37 -18.31 -15.67
CA GLU A 137 -17.77 -17.26 -14.72
C GLU A 137 -19.21 -17.40 -14.25
N PHE A 138 -20.06 -18.06 -15.03
CA PHE A 138 -21.47 -18.23 -14.69
C PHE A 138 -21.75 -19.63 -14.14
N THR A 139 -22.49 -19.66 -13.07
CA THR A 139 -22.92 -20.90 -12.43
C THR A 139 -24.41 -20.91 -12.25
N ASN A 140 -24.96 -22.10 -12.01
CA ASN A 140 -26.40 -22.26 -11.81
C ASN A 140 -26.89 -21.33 -10.70
N ALA A 141 -28.08 -20.73 -10.90
CA ALA A 141 -28.74 -19.89 -9.90
C ALA A 141 -28.92 -20.60 -8.55
N ASP A 142 -28.91 -21.94 -8.50
CA ASP A 142 -29.04 -22.75 -7.30
C ASP A 142 -27.73 -23.32 -6.75
N ASP A 143 -26.58 -22.83 -7.24
CA ASP A 143 -25.27 -23.24 -6.73
C ASP A 143 -25.17 -23.02 -5.20
N ARG A 144 -25.12 -24.14 -4.47
CA ARG A 144 -25.11 -24.13 -3.00
C ARG A 144 -23.82 -23.59 -2.42
N GLN A 145 -22.70 -23.85 -3.10
CA GLN A 145 -21.37 -23.41 -2.61
C GLN A 145 -21.27 -21.90 -2.75
N LEU A 146 -21.61 -21.34 -3.92
CA LEU A 146 -21.62 -19.91 -4.13
C LEU A 146 -22.62 -19.21 -3.20
N LYS A 147 -23.83 -19.73 -3.05
CA LYS A 147 -24.82 -19.16 -2.12
C LYS A 147 -24.34 -19.17 -0.66
N ARG A 148 -23.62 -20.23 -0.23
CA ARG A 148 -23.00 -20.29 1.10
C ARG A 148 -21.91 -19.23 1.27
N LEU A 149 -21.08 -19.02 0.24
CA LEU A 149 -20.04 -18.00 0.23
C LEU A 149 -20.64 -16.60 0.31
N LEU A 150 -21.67 -16.33 -0.51
CA LEU A 150 -22.33 -15.02 -0.57
C LEU A 150 -22.96 -14.59 0.76
N LYS A 151 -23.40 -15.54 1.60
CA LYS A 151 -23.92 -15.24 2.94
C LYS A 151 -22.88 -14.67 3.92
N GLN A 152 -21.59 -14.78 3.60
CA GLN A 152 -20.52 -14.25 4.46
C GLN A 152 -20.34 -12.73 4.28
N PHE A 153 -20.87 -12.16 3.19
CA PHE A 153 -20.75 -10.73 2.92
C PHE A 153 -21.83 -9.92 3.65
N VAL A 154 -21.60 -9.69 4.94
CA VAL A 154 -22.50 -8.87 5.76
C VAL A 154 -22.31 -7.39 5.37
N GLY A 155 -23.37 -6.75 4.89
CA GLY A 155 -23.34 -5.35 4.47
C GLY A 155 -22.44 -5.08 3.26
N GLY A 156 -22.21 -6.07 2.39
CA GLY A 156 -21.42 -5.92 1.15
C GLY A 156 -19.92 -5.69 1.37
N ARG A 157 -19.42 -5.86 2.59
CA ARG A 157 -17.99 -5.63 2.87
C ARG A 157 -17.13 -6.75 2.31
N PRO A 158 -15.98 -6.42 1.66
CA PRO A 158 -15.01 -7.43 1.25
C PRO A 158 -14.47 -8.21 2.44
N VAL A 159 -14.18 -9.49 2.21
CA VAL A 159 -13.57 -10.39 3.20
C VAL A 159 -12.13 -10.63 2.78
N CYS A 160 -11.19 -10.17 3.61
CA CYS A 160 -9.75 -10.33 3.38
C CYS A 160 -9.15 -11.27 4.43
N GLY A 161 -8.17 -12.10 4.03
CA GLY A 161 -7.43 -12.99 4.92
C GLY A 161 -8.30 -14.05 5.57
N GLY A 162 -9.46 -14.39 4.99
CA GLY A 162 -10.35 -15.41 5.51
C GLY A 162 -9.67 -16.79 5.51
N LYS A 163 -9.86 -17.54 6.62
CA LYS A 163 -9.53 -18.96 6.62
C LYS A 163 -10.69 -19.70 5.95
N TYR A 164 -10.48 -20.06 4.70
CA TYR A 164 -11.42 -20.91 3.97
C TYR A 164 -10.96 -22.35 4.10
N ASP A 165 -11.93 -23.27 4.13
CA ASP A 165 -11.63 -24.70 4.05
C ASP A 165 -11.08 -25.06 2.66
N ASP A 166 -10.30 -26.13 2.60
CA ASP A 166 -9.66 -26.59 1.36
C ASP A 166 -10.68 -26.83 0.26
N ALA A 167 -11.88 -27.30 0.61
CA ALA A 167 -12.97 -27.51 -0.34
C ALA A 167 -13.47 -26.23 -0.98
N MET A 168 -13.52 -25.12 -0.22
CA MET A 168 -13.91 -23.82 -0.78
C MET A 168 -12.80 -23.23 -1.65
N LEU A 169 -11.54 -23.37 -1.26
CA LEU A 169 -10.40 -22.94 -2.07
C LEU A 169 -10.33 -23.73 -3.38
N GLU A 170 -10.57 -25.03 -3.34
CA GLU A 170 -10.62 -25.89 -4.52
C GLU A 170 -11.80 -25.51 -5.44
N TYR A 171 -12.98 -25.22 -4.89
CA TYR A 171 -14.13 -24.72 -5.64
C TYR A 171 -13.84 -23.43 -6.38
N LEU A 172 -13.10 -22.50 -5.74
CA LEU A 172 -12.78 -21.19 -6.31
C LEU A 172 -11.61 -21.25 -7.27
N PHE A 173 -10.49 -21.82 -6.85
CA PHE A 173 -9.22 -21.74 -7.55
C PHE A 173 -8.80 -23.06 -8.25
N GLY A 174 -9.57 -24.15 -8.08
CA GLY A 174 -9.28 -25.44 -8.69
C GLY A 174 -7.89 -25.97 -8.30
N SER A 175 -7.15 -26.43 -9.29
CA SER A 175 -5.78 -26.97 -9.09
C SER A 175 -4.77 -25.98 -8.50
N ASN A 176 -5.05 -24.69 -8.57
CA ASN A 176 -4.18 -23.65 -8.02
C ASN A 176 -4.45 -23.34 -6.53
N ALA A 177 -5.43 -23.99 -5.90
CA ALA A 177 -5.83 -23.74 -4.52
C ALA A 177 -4.69 -23.90 -3.51
N THR A 178 -3.80 -24.88 -3.71
CA THR A 178 -2.65 -25.16 -2.84
C THR A 178 -1.60 -24.04 -2.80
N ASP A 179 -1.51 -23.27 -3.88
CA ASP A 179 -0.53 -22.18 -4.01
C ASP A 179 -1.02 -20.90 -3.35
N ILE A 180 -2.33 -20.75 -3.11
CA ILE A 180 -2.91 -19.54 -2.55
C ILE A 180 -2.68 -19.48 -1.05
N LYS A 181 -2.04 -18.41 -0.59
CA LYS A 181 -1.70 -18.15 0.80
C LYS A 181 -2.54 -17.04 1.44
N SER A 182 -3.06 -16.12 0.62
CA SER A 182 -3.99 -15.09 1.08
C SER A 182 -5.05 -14.79 0.03
N THR A 183 -6.23 -14.38 0.47
CA THR A 183 -7.36 -14.12 -0.42
C THR A 183 -8.07 -12.83 -0.05
N ALA A 184 -8.61 -12.14 -1.06
CA ALA A 184 -9.61 -11.11 -0.88
C ALA A 184 -10.83 -11.47 -1.72
N MET A 185 -12.01 -11.37 -1.12
CA MET A 185 -13.26 -11.68 -1.80
C MET A 185 -14.19 -10.48 -1.72
N VAL A 186 -14.80 -10.15 -2.85
CA VAL A 186 -15.67 -8.98 -3.02
C VAL A 186 -17.02 -9.46 -3.54
N ALA A 187 -18.07 -9.08 -2.86
CA ALA A 187 -19.43 -9.36 -3.34
C ALA A 187 -19.73 -8.51 -4.58
N LEU A 188 -20.33 -9.12 -5.58
CA LEU A 188 -20.78 -8.48 -6.81
C LEU A 188 -22.32 -8.39 -6.82
N GLY A 189 -22.88 -7.19 -7.08
CA GLY A 189 -24.33 -7.02 -7.22
C GLY A 189 -25.03 -6.18 -6.15
N GLY A 190 -24.29 -5.42 -5.34
CA GLY A 190 -24.87 -4.48 -4.37
C GLY A 190 -25.45 -5.16 -3.12
N GLU A 191 -26.61 -4.70 -2.63
CA GLU A 191 -27.25 -5.21 -1.40
C GLU A 191 -27.58 -6.70 -1.45
N ILE A 192 -27.96 -7.19 -2.61
CA ILE A 192 -28.21 -8.62 -2.85
C ILE A 192 -27.10 -9.12 -3.76
N PRO A 193 -26.08 -9.78 -3.20
CA PRO A 193 -24.96 -10.26 -4.00
C PRO A 193 -25.43 -11.32 -5.02
N ARG A 194 -25.07 -11.11 -6.28
CA ARG A 194 -25.31 -12.04 -7.38
C ARG A 194 -24.06 -12.81 -7.78
N GLY A 195 -22.93 -12.47 -7.19
CA GLY A 195 -21.67 -13.10 -7.48
C GLY A 195 -20.55 -12.67 -6.55
N VAL A 196 -19.36 -13.14 -6.85
CA VAL A 196 -18.14 -12.84 -6.11
C VAL A 196 -16.97 -12.66 -7.06
N LEU A 197 -16.13 -11.67 -6.76
CA LEU A 197 -14.79 -11.53 -7.28
C LEU A 197 -13.82 -12.05 -6.22
N CYS A 198 -13.09 -13.11 -6.52
CA CYS A 198 -12.09 -13.69 -5.65
C CYS A 198 -10.70 -13.40 -6.20
N LEU A 199 -9.86 -12.83 -5.35
CA LEU A 199 -8.47 -12.49 -5.64
C LEU A 199 -7.60 -13.37 -4.77
N GLY A 200 -6.68 -14.12 -5.38
CA GLY A 200 -5.76 -15.01 -4.70
C GLY A 200 -4.32 -14.54 -4.85
N SER A 201 -3.53 -14.68 -3.80
CA SER A 201 -2.10 -14.40 -3.82
C SER A 201 -1.29 -15.50 -3.13
N ARG A 202 -0.08 -15.75 -3.67
CA ARG A 202 0.94 -16.60 -3.07
C ARG A 202 1.64 -15.93 -1.89
N ASP A 203 1.55 -14.61 -1.78
CA ASP A 203 2.06 -13.86 -0.63
C ASP A 203 1.03 -13.91 0.51
N PRO A 204 1.37 -14.48 1.70
CA PRO A 204 0.48 -14.58 2.84
C PRO A 204 0.12 -13.22 3.45
N HIS A 205 0.91 -12.18 3.20
CA HIS A 205 0.70 -10.84 3.77
C HIS A 205 -0.07 -9.89 2.86
N ARG A 206 -0.34 -10.28 1.60
CA ARG A 206 -0.99 -9.40 0.64
C ARG A 206 -2.40 -9.02 1.04
N PHE A 207 -3.19 -9.99 1.44
CA PHE A 207 -4.58 -9.80 1.84
C PHE A 207 -4.75 -10.13 3.32
N HIS A 208 -4.44 -9.16 4.18
CA HIS A 208 -4.62 -9.35 5.63
C HIS A 208 -5.95 -8.73 6.12
N PRO A 209 -6.53 -9.23 7.23
CA PRO A 209 -7.87 -8.81 7.68
C PRO A 209 -8.03 -7.32 7.97
N ASN A 210 -6.92 -6.64 8.31
CA ASN A 210 -6.93 -5.23 8.67
C ASN A 210 -6.58 -4.29 7.49
N MET A 211 -6.50 -4.79 6.26
CA MET A 211 -6.24 -3.93 5.11
C MET A 211 -7.44 -3.06 4.74
N GLY A 212 -7.17 -1.90 4.17
CA GLY A 212 -8.22 -1.03 3.63
C GLY A 212 -8.96 -1.71 2.46
N THR A 213 -10.28 -1.79 2.54
CA THR A 213 -11.10 -2.50 1.54
C THR A 213 -11.79 -1.59 0.53
N LEU A 214 -11.59 -0.27 0.62
CA LEU A 214 -12.26 0.71 -0.23
C LEU A 214 -12.06 0.46 -1.73
N TYR A 215 -10.82 0.20 -2.13
CA TYR A 215 -10.49 -0.08 -3.54
C TYR A 215 -11.10 -1.40 -4.03
N LEU A 216 -11.16 -2.41 -3.17
CA LEU A 216 -11.79 -3.69 -3.47
C LEU A 216 -13.29 -3.53 -3.73
N VAL A 217 -13.98 -2.75 -2.89
CA VAL A 217 -15.40 -2.42 -3.10
C VAL A 217 -15.61 -1.76 -4.46
N ARG A 218 -14.82 -0.73 -4.75
CA ARG A 218 -14.91 0.01 -6.02
C ARG A 218 -14.62 -0.86 -7.24
N LEU A 219 -13.64 -1.76 -7.16
CA LEU A 219 -13.36 -2.74 -8.21
C LEU A 219 -14.58 -3.63 -8.47
N GLY A 220 -15.20 -4.16 -7.42
CA GLY A 220 -16.40 -4.98 -7.54
C GLY A 220 -17.58 -4.22 -8.16
N GLU A 221 -17.78 -2.96 -7.76
CA GLU A 221 -18.83 -2.09 -8.31
C GLU A 221 -18.62 -1.81 -9.80
N LEU A 222 -17.38 -1.47 -10.20
CA LEU A 222 -17.04 -1.18 -11.60
C LEU A 222 -17.19 -2.43 -12.46
N LEU A 223 -16.67 -3.56 -12.00
CA LEU A 223 -16.83 -4.84 -12.69
C LEU A 223 -18.31 -5.18 -12.89
N MET A 224 -19.10 -5.08 -11.83
CA MET A 224 -20.53 -5.41 -11.91
C MET A 224 -21.30 -4.47 -12.84
N ARG A 225 -20.95 -3.18 -12.87
CA ARG A 225 -21.54 -2.22 -13.83
C ARG A 225 -21.19 -2.56 -15.26
N GLY A 226 -19.95 -2.97 -15.55
CA GLY A 226 -19.53 -3.44 -16.87
C GLY A 226 -20.33 -4.67 -17.31
N VAL A 227 -20.41 -5.66 -16.45
CA VAL A 227 -21.11 -6.94 -16.72
C VAL A 227 -22.63 -6.75 -16.83
N ALA A 228 -23.25 -5.93 -15.96
CA ALA A 228 -24.70 -5.73 -15.92
C ALA A 228 -25.28 -5.15 -17.22
N ARG A 229 -24.46 -4.51 -18.05
CA ARG A 229 -24.89 -4.00 -19.38
C ARG A 229 -25.28 -5.12 -20.36
N TYR A 230 -24.75 -6.31 -20.13
CA TYR A 230 -24.91 -7.48 -21.00
C TYR A 230 -25.79 -8.57 -20.39
N LEU A 231 -26.17 -8.43 -19.13
CA LEU A 231 -27.11 -9.32 -18.45
C LEU A 231 -28.53 -8.72 -18.56
N LYS A 232 -29.45 -9.49 -19.06
CA LYS A 232 -30.86 -9.12 -19.14
C LYS A 232 -31.62 -9.47 -17.86
#